data_a4e303636a947e60be1d957902683344
#
_entry.id   a4e303636a947e60be1d957902683344
#
_cell.length_a   1.000
_cell.length_b   1.000
_cell.length_c   1.000
_cell.angle_alpha   90.00
_cell.angle_beta   90.00
_cell.angle_gamma   90.00
#
_symmetry.space_group_name_H-M   'P 1'
#
loop_
_entity.id
_entity.type
_entity.pdbx_description
1 polymer ?
#
loop_
_entity_poly.entity_id
_entity_poly.type
_entity_poly.pdbx_seq_one_letter_code
_entity_poly.pdbx_strand_id
1 'polypeptide(L)'
;MILERSNCFVPLATKAQDPFDYLTFLIKEPLPWQKHFGFDAVEINNSWIDKEPALHQVHQHLPIQRLGLLRVLPFSFYDWHVDQHRLSCINMLINVSHHSHCLFAEQLDPHTKDVCELRYSPRTYYLFNNQVTHAVLNAGGPRYMFSLYFETETKYEDAKDCLKDLLITDEF
;
A
#
# COMPACT_ATOMS: atom_id res chain seq x y z
N MET A 1 15.12 -5.49 19.06
CA MET A 1 13.80 -4.81 19.20
C MET A 1 12.81 -5.71 18.46
N ILE A 2 11.64 -5.98 19.00
CA ILE A 2 10.61 -6.78 18.30
C ILE A 2 9.97 -5.86 17.28
N LEU A 3 9.87 -6.30 16.02
CA LEU A 3 9.19 -5.55 14.97
C LEU A 3 7.67 -5.58 15.23
N GLU A 4 7.14 -4.48 15.75
CA GLU A 4 5.70 -4.34 15.98
C GLU A 4 4.97 -4.03 14.67
N ARG A 5 3.80 -4.66 14.47
CA ARG A 5 2.97 -4.44 13.27
C ARG A 5 2.61 -2.96 13.08
N SER A 6 2.27 -2.28 14.16
CA SER A 6 1.92 -0.86 14.17
C SER A 6 3.04 0.08 13.70
N ASN A 7 4.29 -0.39 13.68
CA ASN A 7 5.43 0.33 13.12
C ASN A 7 5.59 0.10 11.61
N CYS A 8 4.94 -0.92 11.06
CA CYS A 8 5.01 -1.30 9.65
C CYS A 8 3.81 -0.78 8.85
N PHE A 9 2.61 -0.94 9.41
CA PHE A 9 1.36 -0.56 8.75
C PHE A 9 0.21 -0.45 9.76
N VAL A 10 -0.79 0.37 9.41
CA VAL A 10 -2.05 0.48 10.15
C VAL A 10 -3.21 0.59 9.16
N PRO A 11 -4.33 -0.15 9.34
CA PRO A 11 -5.48 -0.03 8.46
C PRO A 11 -6.30 1.22 8.72
N LEU A 12 -6.95 1.76 7.68
CA LEU A 12 -7.98 2.77 7.80
C LEU A 12 -9.32 2.14 8.21
N ALA A 13 -10.08 2.85 9.02
CA ALA A 13 -11.42 2.44 9.45
C ALA A 13 -12.42 2.44 8.29
N THR A 14 -12.34 3.44 7.42
CA THR A 14 -13.20 3.53 6.24
C THR A 14 -12.68 2.64 5.13
N LYS A 15 -13.49 1.67 4.71
CA LYS A 15 -13.19 0.78 3.58
C LYS A 15 -13.54 1.41 2.24
N ALA A 16 -12.86 0.95 1.19
CA ALA A 16 -13.20 1.32 -0.19
C ALA A 16 -14.63 0.94 -0.54
N GLN A 17 -15.34 1.87 -1.18
CA GLN A 17 -16.74 1.73 -1.59
C GLN A 17 -16.86 1.47 -3.10
N ASP A 18 -17.80 2.11 -3.77
CA ASP A 18 -18.14 1.88 -5.19
C ASP A 18 -16.97 1.97 -6.18
N PRO A 19 -15.98 2.86 -6.02
CA PRO A 19 -14.82 2.90 -6.91
C PRO A 19 -14.01 1.61 -6.97
N PHE A 20 -14.08 0.74 -5.96
CA PHE A 20 -13.38 -0.54 -5.98
C PHE A 20 -13.81 -1.43 -7.16
N ASP A 21 -15.10 -1.46 -7.49
CA ASP A 21 -15.62 -2.25 -8.60
C ASP A 21 -15.10 -1.73 -9.94
N TYR A 22 -14.94 -0.41 -10.07
CA TYR A 22 -14.33 0.18 -11.24
C TYR A 22 -12.83 -0.13 -11.33
N LEU A 23 -12.07 -0.09 -10.23
CA LEU A 23 -10.65 -0.51 -10.22
C LEU A 23 -10.52 -1.97 -10.65
N THR A 24 -11.41 -2.83 -10.20
CA THR A 24 -11.45 -4.24 -10.60
C THR A 24 -11.76 -4.39 -12.11
N PHE A 25 -12.57 -3.52 -12.67
CA PHE A 25 -12.81 -3.45 -14.11
C PHE A 25 -11.56 -2.89 -14.84
N LEU A 26 -11.02 -1.77 -14.36
CA LEU A 26 -9.90 -1.08 -14.99
C LEU A 26 -8.66 -1.97 -15.16
N ILE A 27 -8.34 -2.82 -14.18
CA ILE A 27 -7.18 -3.72 -14.29
C ILE A 27 -7.32 -4.80 -15.37
N LYS A 28 -8.51 -5.00 -15.92
CA LYS A 28 -8.77 -5.91 -17.05
C LYS A 28 -8.56 -5.24 -18.42
N GLU A 29 -8.54 -3.92 -18.45
CA GLU A 29 -8.31 -3.14 -19.67
C GLU A 29 -6.82 -3.05 -20.02
N PRO A 30 -6.47 -2.81 -21.30
CA PRO A 30 -5.09 -2.57 -21.72
C PRO A 30 -4.62 -1.19 -21.22
N LEU A 31 -4.03 -1.15 -20.04
CA LEU A 31 -3.48 0.08 -19.47
C LEU A 31 -2.04 0.35 -19.97
N PRO A 32 -1.62 1.62 -20.05
CA PRO A 32 -0.28 2.00 -20.48
C PRO A 32 0.74 1.79 -19.34
N TRP A 33 0.95 0.53 -18.96
CA TRP A 33 1.86 0.15 -17.89
C TRP A 33 3.29 0.61 -18.16
N GLN A 34 3.87 1.32 -17.22
CA GLN A 34 5.28 1.70 -17.21
C GLN A 34 6.04 0.73 -16.30
N LYS A 35 7.14 0.18 -16.81
CA LYS A 35 8.00 -0.72 -16.06
C LYS A 35 8.83 0.04 -15.05
N HIS A 36 8.81 -0.45 -13.82
CA HIS A 36 9.70 -0.09 -12.74
C HIS A 36 10.51 -1.30 -12.30
N PHE A 37 11.44 -1.09 -11.38
CA PHE A 37 12.20 -2.19 -10.81
C PHE A 37 11.29 -3.06 -9.92
N GLY A 38 10.99 -4.28 -10.37
CA GLY A 38 10.18 -5.26 -9.64
C GLY A 38 8.66 -5.16 -9.80
N PHE A 39 8.13 -4.11 -10.44
CA PHE A 39 6.70 -3.94 -10.69
C PHE A 39 6.42 -3.07 -11.92
N ASP A 40 5.20 -3.07 -12.38
CA ASP A 40 4.69 -2.11 -13.36
C ASP A 40 3.74 -1.13 -12.66
N ALA A 41 3.69 0.12 -13.14
CA ALA A 41 2.79 1.13 -12.60
C ALA A 41 2.07 1.91 -13.70
N VAL A 42 0.90 2.43 -13.37
CA VAL A 42 0.15 3.40 -14.18
C VAL A 42 -0.50 4.41 -13.25
N GLU A 43 -0.39 5.68 -13.61
CA GLU A 43 -1.07 6.76 -12.89
C GLU A 43 -2.56 6.78 -13.26
N ILE A 44 -3.42 7.02 -12.29
CA ILE A 44 -4.85 7.19 -12.47
C ILE A 44 -5.29 8.60 -12.09
N ASN A 45 -6.44 9.01 -12.62
CA ASN A 45 -6.92 10.38 -12.47
C ASN A 45 -7.24 10.72 -11.01
N ASN A 46 -6.76 11.87 -10.53
CA ASN A 46 -7.00 12.36 -9.17
C ASN A 46 -8.46 12.70 -8.87
N SER A 47 -9.34 12.81 -9.88
CA SER A 47 -10.79 12.98 -9.65
C SER A 47 -11.43 11.86 -8.82
N TRP A 48 -10.69 10.76 -8.59
CA TRP A 48 -11.09 9.68 -7.70
C TRP A 48 -11.06 10.07 -6.22
N ILE A 49 -10.21 11.04 -5.85
CA ILE A 49 -10.13 11.55 -4.47
C ILE A 49 -11.50 12.01 -3.98
N ASP A 50 -12.23 12.73 -4.85
CA ASP A 50 -13.55 13.28 -4.48
C ASP A 50 -14.68 12.23 -4.51
N LYS A 51 -14.47 11.11 -5.22
CA LYS A 51 -15.49 10.06 -5.40
C LYS A 51 -15.41 8.96 -4.37
N GLU A 52 -14.24 8.77 -3.77
CA GLU A 52 -14.00 7.72 -2.79
C GLU A 52 -13.93 8.33 -1.37
N PRO A 53 -14.93 8.08 -0.51
CA PRO A 53 -15.01 8.72 0.80
C PRO A 53 -13.77 8.57 1.66
N ALA A 54 -13.11 7.39 1.64
CA ALA A 54 -11.88 7.17 2.40
C ALA A 54 -10.73 8.07 1.89
N LEU A 55 -10.59 8.21 0.57
CA LEU A 55 -9.56 9.06 -0.03
C LEU A 55 -9.84 10.54 0.22
N HIS A 56 -11.13 10.94 0.12
CA HIS A 56 -11.54 12.31 0.43
C HIS A 56 -11.20 12.69 1.87
N GLN A 57 -11.52 11.83 2.84
CA GLN A 57 -11.17 12.04 4.24
C GLN A 57 -9.66 12.15 4.44
N VAL A 58 -8.88 11.22 3.86
CA VAL A 58 -7.41 11.30 3.91
C VAL A 58 -6.91 12.61 3.34
N HIS A 59 -7.41 13.02 2.17
CA HIS A 59 -6.97 14.24 1.47
C HIS A 59 -7.21 15.53 2.28
N GLN A 60 -8.26 15.55 3.12
CA GLN A 60 -8.54 16.68 4.02
C GLN A 60 -7.50 16.84 5.13
N HIS A 61 -6.90 15.74 5.59
CA HIS A 61 -5.91 15.74 6.67
C HIS A 61 -4.47 15.74 6.12
N LEU A 62 -4.24 15.03 5.02
CA LEU A 62 -2.93 14.86 4.41
C LEU A 62 -3.09 14.89 2.88
N PRO A 63 -2.76 16.01 2.23
CA PRO A 63 -2.99 16.21 0.80
C PRO A 63 -2.37 15.13 -0.06
N ILE A 64 -3.17 14.55 -0.96
CA ILE A 64 -2.77 13.51 -1.90
C ILE A 64 -2.29 14.17 -3.19
N GLN A 65 -1.07 13.85 -3.62
CA GLN A 65 -0.49 14.35 -4.86
C GLN A 65 -0.96 13.55 -6.08
N ARG A 66 -0.89 12.22 -6.00
CA ARG A 66 -1.23 11.33 -7.12
C ARG A 66 -1.68 9.96 -6.66
N LEU A 67 -2.45 9.34 -7.53
CA LEU A 67 -2.96 7.99 -7.38
C LEU A 67 -2.34 7.09 -8.45
N GLY A 68 -2.05 5.84 -8.12
CA GLY A 68 -1.50 4.87 -9.04
C GLY A 68 -2.03 3.46 -8.84
N LEU A 69 -1.99 2.69 -9.92
CA LEU A 69 -2.13 1.25 -9.88
C LEU A 69 -0.75 0.63 -10.06
N LEU A 70 -0.44 -0.33 -9.23
CA LEU A 70 0.79 -1.12 -9.31
C LEU A 70 0.43 -2.56 -9.67
N ARG A 71 1.28 -3.19 -10.50
CA ARG A 71 1.15 -4.59 -10.87
C ARG A 71 2.46 -5.33 -10.62
N VAL A 72 2.40 -6.34 -9.77
CA VAL A 72 3.49 -7.31 -9.60
C VAL A 72 3.13 -8.55 -10.41
N LEU A 73 4.04 -8.98 -11.31
CA LEU A 73 3.78 -10.09 -12.23
C LEU A 73 3.68 -11.43 -11.47
N PRO A 74 3.03 -12.46 -12.07
CA PRO A 74 3.00 -13.80 -11.52
C PRO A 74 4.39 -14.37 -11.30
N PHE A 75 4.56 -15.18 -10.25
CA PHE A 75 5.80 -15.90 -9.93
C PHE A 75 7.02 -14.98 -9.85
N SER A 76 6.86 -13.81 -9.23
CA SER A 76 7.90 -12.81 -9.10
C SER A 76 8.16 -12.45 -7.64
N PHE A 77 9.35 -11.92 -7.39
CA PHE A 77 9.80 -11.45 -6.11
C PHE A 77 10.28 -10.00 -6.27
N TYR A 78 9.61 -9.07 -5.63
CA TYR A 78 10.10 -7.71 -5.46
C TYR A 78 10.91 -7.70 -4.16
N ASP A 79 12.22 -7.74 -4.33
CA ASP A 79 13.20 -8.01 -3.29
C ASP A 79 13.16 -6.99 -2.14
N TRP A 80 13.80 -7.33 -1.06
CA TRP A 80 13.90 -6.52 0.14
C TRP A 80 14.49 -5.14 -0.17
N HIS A 81 13.78 -4.10 0.22
CA HIS A 81 14.17 -2.71 -0.02
C HIS A 81 13.52 -1.77 0.98
N VAL A 82 14.02 -0.53 0.97
CA VAL A 82 13.44 0.65 1.60
C VAL A 82 13.19 1.65 0.49
N ASP A 83 12.04 2.30 0.46
CA ASP A 83 11.74 3.30 -0.58
C ASP A 83 12.63 4.55 -0.39
N GLN A 84 13.25 5.02 -1.49
CA GLN A 84 14.18 6.16 -1.44
C GLN A 84 13.47 7.52 -1.43
N HIS A 85 12.29 7.60 -2.07
CA HIS A 85 11.58 8.85 -2.34
C HIS A 85 10.17 8.90 -1.77
N ARG A 86 9.85 8.00 -0.85
CA ARG A 86 8.53 7.89 -0.26
C ARG A 86 8.65 7.36 1.16
N LEU A 87 8.41 8.24 2.15
CA LEU A 87 8.58 7.88 3.56
C LEU A 87 7.37 7.08 4.07
N SER A 88 6.17 7.44 3.61
CA SER A 88 4.93 6.71 3.87
C SER A 88 3.99 6.81 2.67
N CYS A 89 3.00 5.91 2.63
CA CYS A 89 1.94 5.93 1.61
C CYS A 89 0.71 5.22 2.13
N ILE A 90 -0.39 5.28 1.36
CA ILE A 90 -1.53 4.40 1.59
C ILE A 90 -1.65 3.42 0.43
N ASN A 91 -1.76 2.15 0.78
CA ASN A 91 -1.89 1.05 -0.17
C ASN A 91 -3.18 0.26 0.09
N MET A 92 -3.79 -0.27 -0.99
CA MET A 92 -4.90 -1.21 -0.92
C MET A 92 -4.70 -2.30 -1.97
N LEU A 93 -4.77 -3.56 -1.56
CA LEU A 93 -4.72 -4.68 -2.50
C LEU A 93 -6.08 -4.84 -3.19
N ILE A 94 -6.09 -4.80 -4.54
CA ILE A 94 -7.33 -4.88 -5.34
C ILE A 94 -7.78 -6.33 -5.45
N ASN A 95 -6.86 -7.23 -5.80
CA ASN A 95 -7.15 -8.66 -5.92
C ASN A 95 -6.44 -9.44 -4.81
N VAL A 96 -7.15 -9.68 -3.72
CA VAL A 96 -6.61 -10.46 -2.59
C VAL A 96 -6.33 -11.90 -3.05
N SER A 97 -5.08 -12.33 -2.88
CA SER A 97 -4.63 -13.69 -3.21
C SER A 97 -3.88 -14.28 -2.02
N HIS A 98 -4.15 -15.54 -1.71
CA HIS A 98 -3.43 -16.29 -0.67
C HIS A 98 -1.99 -16.64 -1.07
N HIS A 99 -1.61 -16.37 -2.32
CA HIS A 99 -0.27 -16.65 -2.85
C HIS A 99 0.59 -15.40 -3.00
N SER A 100 0.17 -14.29 -2.42
CA SER A 100 0.90 -13.02 -2.47
C SER A 100 1.13 -12.51 -1.05
N HIS A 101 2.38 -12.30 -0.71
CA HIS A 101 2.84 -11.92 0.62
C HIS A 101 3.52 -10.56 0.58
N CYS A 102 3.21 -9.69 1.52
CA CYS A 102 3.92 -8.44 1.77
C CYS A 102 4.59 -8.56 3.14
N LEU A 103 5.91 -8.61 3.14
CA LEU A 103 6.71 -8.92 4.31
C LEU A 103 7.51 -7.69 4.74
N PHE A 104 7.65 -7.51 6.05
CA PHE A 104 8.48 -6.49 6.67
C PHE A 104 9.53 -7.15 7.54
N ALA A 105 10.72 -6.57 7.60
CA ALA A 105 11.81 -7.00 8.48
C ALA A 105 12.50 -5.79 9.09
N GLU A 106 13.00 -5.93 10.32
CA GLU A 106 13.69 -4.83 11.00
C GLU A 106 15.00 -4.45 10.30
N GLN A 107 15.74 -5.46 9.83
CA GLN A 107 17.00 -5.28 9.10
C GLN A 107 17.17 -6.39 8.05
N LEU A 108 17.93 -6.09 6.99
CA LEU A 108 18.40 -7.08 6.03
C LEU A 108 19.55 -7.90 6.61
N ASP A 109 19.34 -8.51 7.76
CA ASP A 109 20.29 -9.45 8.36
C ASP A 109 19.82 -10.88 8.06
N PRO A 110 20.65 -11.74 7.48
CA PRO A 110 20.32 -13.15 7.25
C PRO A 110 19.98 -13.92 8.53
N HIS A 111 20.28 -13.35 9.69
CA HIS A 111 19.91 -13.89 11.00
C HIS A 111 18.65 -13.28 11.58
N THR A 112 18.02 -12.31 10.89
CA THR A 112 16.75 -11.69 11.32
C THR A 112 15.67 -12.76 11.40
N LYS A 113 15.13 -12.96 12.60
CA LYS A 113 14.08 -13.94 12.87
C LYS A 113 12.69 -13.32 12.83
N ASP A 114 12.61 -12.01 12.93
CA ASP A 114 11.34 -11.30 13.08
C ASP A 114 10.91 -10.72 11.72
N VAL A 115 9.95 -11.40 11.12
CA VAL A 115 9.28 -10.97 9.90
C VAL A 115 7.81 -10.74 10.22
N CYS A 116 7.33 -9.54 9.91
CA CYS A 116 5.92 -9.18 10.01
C CYS A 116 5.26 -9.27 8.62
N GLU A 117 4.16 -10.00 8.50
CA GLU A 117 3.40 -10.09 7.24
C GLU A 117 2.18 -9.17 7.28
N LEU A 118 2.03 -8.31 6.27
CA LEU A 118 0.78 -7.61 6.00
C LEU A 118 -0.15 -8.53 5.20
N ARG A 119 -1.15 -9.05 5.87
CA ARG A 119 -2.27 -9.78 5.25
C ARG A 119 -3.38 -8.79 4.93
N TYR A 120 -3.47 -8.43 3.66
CA TYR A 120 -4.46 -7.48 3.20
C TYR A 120 -5.88 -8.02 3.35
N SER A 121 -6.74 -7.25 4.00
CA SER A 121 -8.19 -7.48 3.99
C SER A 121 -8.82 -6.86 2.75
N PRO A 122 -9.88 -7.45 2.18
CA PRO A 122 -10.57 -6.88 1.02
C PRO A 122 -11.04 -5.44 1.29
N ARG A 123 -10.88 -4.57 0.29
CA ARG A 123 -11.34 -3.17 0.32
C ARG A 123 -10.77 -2.34 1.49
N THR A 124 -9.64 -2.74 2.06
CA THR A 124 -9.04 -2.05 3.20
C THR A 124 -7.79 -1.29 2.76
N TYR A 125 -7.78 0.00 3.03
CA TYR A 125 -6.61 0.85 2.89
C TYR A 125 -5.70 0.69 4.10
N TYR A 126 -4.39 0.69 3.87
CA TYR A 126 -3.37 0.60 4.90
C TYR A 126 -2.39 1.76 4.76
N LEU A 127 -2.23 2.54 5.81
CA LEU A 127 -1.08 3.42 5.95
C LEU A 127 0.16 2.53 6.09
N PHE A 128 1.15 2.73 5.26
CA PHE A 128 2.30 1.86 5.06
C PHE A 128 3.60 2.62 5.35
N ASN A 129 4.46 2.04 6.17
CA ASN A 129 5.79 2.59 6.46
C ASN A 129 6.80 2.13 5.42
N ASN A 130 7.08 2.98 4.46
CA ASN A 130 8.03 2.69 3.39
C ASN A 130 9.51 2.71 3.86
N GLN A 131 9.76 3.14 5.10
CA GLN A 131 11.09 3.19 5.70
C GLN A 131 11.44 1.94 6.50
N VAL A 132 10.48 1.05 6.75
CA VAL A 132 10.78 -0.31 7.22
C VAL A 132 11.12 -1.17 6.00
N THR A 133 12.18 -1.94 6.11
CA THR A 133 12.58 -2.90 5.05
C THR A 133 11.42 -3.83 4.71
N HIS A 134 11.06 -3.91 3.45
CA HIS A 134 9.93 -4.72 3.02
C HIS A 134 10.17 -5.41 1.67
N ALA A 135 9.41 -6.48 1.43
CA ALA A 135 9.48 -7.27 0.19
C ALA A 135 8.08 -7.76 -0.21
N VAL A 136 7.90 -8.05 -1.49
CA VAL A 136 6.68 -8.67 -2.01
C VAL A 136 7.01 -9.96 -2.75
N LEU A 137 6.50 -11.06 -2.22
CA LEU A 137 6.53 -12.37 -2.89
C LEU A 137 5.17 -12.62 -3.55
N ASN A 138 5.16 -12.83 -4.85
CA ASN A 138 3.95 -13.16 -5.58
C ASN A 138 4.09 -14.52 -6.28
N ALA A 139 3.59 -15.57 -5.63
CA ALA A 139 3.62 -16.95 -6.12
C ALA A 139 2.34 -17.35 -6.89
N GLY A 140 1.45 -16.40 -7.15
CA GLY A 140 0.18 -16.64 -7.84
C GLY A 140 0.02 -15.86 -9.14
N GLY A 141 -1.21 -15.51 -9.46
CA GLY A 141 -1.56 -14.64 -10.59
C GLY A 141 -1.06 -13.20 -10.42
N PRO A 142 -1.35 -12.29 -11.38
CA PRO A 142 -0.91 -10.91 -11.25
C PRO A 142 -1.48 -10.27 -9.98
N ARG A 143 -0.64 -9.57 -9.22
CA ARG A 143 -1.02 -8.84 -8.01
C ARG A 143 -1.23 -7.38 -8.37
N TYR A 144 -2.42 -6.87 -8.14
CA TYR A 144 -2.75 -5.47 -8.39
C TYR A 144 -2.97 -4.73 -7.08
N MET A 145 -2.36 -3.57 -6.96
CA MET A 145 -2.43 -2.72 -5.79
C MET A 145 -2.74 -1.28 -6.18
N PHE A 146 -3.68 -0.66 -5.49
CA PHE A 146 -3.86 0.77 -5.49
C PHE A 146 -2.87 1.39 -4.51
N SER A 147 -2.22 2.48 -4.91
CA SER A 147 -1.26 3.19 -4.08
C SER A 147 -1.42 4.69 -4.28
N LEU A 148 -1.31 5.45 -3.20
CA LEU A 148 -1.31 6.91 -3.27
C LEU A 148 -0.01 7.51 -2.71
N TYR A 149 0.31 8.72 -3.22
CA TYR A 149 1.41 9.54 -2.77
C TYR A 149 0.88 10.82 -2.15
N PHE A 150 1.47 11.25 -1.06
CA PHE A 150 1.20 12.55 -0.46
C PHE A 150 1.96 13.69 -1.18
N GLU A 151 1.47 14.91 -1.11
CA GLU A 151 2.13 16.09 -1.73
C GLU A 151 3.48 16.39 -1.11
N THR A 152 3.63 16.10 0.19
CA THR A 152 4.87 16.24 0.92
C THR A 152 5.39 14.87 1.36
N GLU A 153 6.70 14.68 1.35
CA GLU A 153 7.31 13.51 1.96
C GLU A 153 7.02 13.52 3.46
N THR A 154 6.05 12.71 3.87
CA THR A 154 5.58 12.64 5.25
C THR A 154 6.09 11.36 5.91
N LYS A 155 6.76 11.50 7.05
CA LYS A 155 7.17 10.35 7.84
C LYS A 155 5.96 9.56 8.32
N TYR A 156 6.15 8.27 8.53
CA TYR A 156 5.07 7.37 8.93
C TYR A 156 4.39 7.81 10.24
N GLU A 157 5.16 8.18 11.25
CA GLU A 157 4.59 8.62 12.53
C GLU A 157 3.83 9.95 12.39
N ASP A 158 4.36 10.90 11.61
CA ASP A 158 3.68 12.16 11.33
C ASP A 158 2.36 11.92 10.57
N ALA A 159 2.36 10.96 9.62
CA ALA A 159 1.15 10.56 8.91
C ALA A 159 0.13 9.87 9.82
N LYS A 160 0.58 9.02 10.76
CA LYS A 160 -0.28 8.41 11.80
C LYS A 160 -0.96 9.48 12.65
N ASP A 161 -0.20 10.49 13.10
CA ASP A 161 -0.73 11.57 13.92
C ASP A 161 -1.76 12.41 13.14
N CYS A 162 -1.49 12.73 11.88
CA CYS A 162 -2.43 13.46 11.02
C CYS A 162 -3.72 12.68 10.77
N LEU A 163 -3.64 11.36 10.63
CA LEU A 163 -4.75 10.48 10.25
C LEU A 163 -5.35 9.71 11.44
N LYS A 164 -4.96 10.01 12.68
CA LYS A 164 -5.30 9.24 13.89
C LYS A 164 -6.79 8.88 14.02
N ASP A 165 -7.67 9.82 13.66
CA ASP A 165 -9.13 9.63 13.75
C ASP A 165 -9.69 8.75 12.60
N LEU A 166 -8.88 8.45 11.60
CA LEU A 166 -9.20 7.61 10.45
C LEU A 166 -8.58 6.20 10.54
N LEU A 167 -7.69 5.95 11.50
CA LEU A 167 -6.98 4.68 11.66
C LEU A 167 -7.67 3.78 12.68
N ILE A 168 -7.56 2.47 12.47
CA ILE A 168 -7.92 1.47 13.49
C ILE A 168 -6.67 1.22 14.33
N THR A 169 -6.67 1.72 15.56
CA THR A 169 -5.52 1.61 16.48
C THR A 169 -5.70 0.52 17.54
N ASP A 170 -6.92 -0.02 17.70
CA ASP A 170 -7.22 -1.05 18.69
C ASP A 170 -6.73 -2.41 18.20
N GLU A 171 -5.75 -2.94 18.91
CA GLU A 171 -5.17 -4.29 18.88
C GLU A 171 -5.29 -5.12 17.59
N PHE A 172 -4.22 -5.15 16.82
CA PHE A 172 -3.96 -6.13 15.76
C PHE A 172 -3.06 -7.26 16.24
#